data_aecfb7b0adb86b6f18d16d1176bf9ab5
#
_entry.id   aecfb7b0adb86b6f18d16d1176bf9ab5
#
_cell.length_a   1.000
_cell.length_b   1.000
_cell.length_c   1.000
_cell.angle_alpha   90.00
_cell.angle_beta   90.00
_cell.angle_gamma   90.00
#
_symmetry.space_group_name_H-M   'P 1'
#
loop_
_entity.id
_entity.type
_entity.pdbx_description
1 polymer ?
#
loop_
_entity_poly.entity_id
_entity_poly.type
_entity_poly.pdbx_seq_one_letter_code
_entity_poly.pdbx_strand_id
1 'polypeptide(L)'
;VEIVFNNPIHRRGWLFLMSTDRYTSPLSERYASREMQFIFSQDMKFQTWRRLWIALAETEKELGLPITQEQIDELKEHLDDINYDVAKEREKIVRHDVMSHVYAYGVQCPKAKGIIHLGATSCYVGDNTDIIVMNEALKLVKKKLVNVIAELAKFADTYKDQPTLAFTHFQPAQPTTVG
;
A
#
# COMPACT_ATOMS: atom_id res chain seq x y z
N VAL A 1 6.40 -24.58 -42.57
CA VAL A 1 5.88 -25.70 -41.77
C VAL A 1 5.30 -25.09 -40.48
N GLU A 2 3.99 -24.87 -40.48
CA GLU A 2 3.22 -24.46 -39.33
C GLU A 2 3.07 -25.66 -38.39
N ILE A 3 3.45 -25.49 -37.13
CA ILE A 3 3.10 -26.44 -36.09
C ILE A 3 1.98 -25.81 -35.25
N VAL A 4 0.75 -26.24 -35.53
CA VAL A 4 -0.44 -25.90 -34.75
C VAL A 4 -0.47 -26.81 -33.52
N PHE A 5 -0.28 -26.27 -32.34
CA PHE A 5 -0.62 -26.95 -31.09
C PHE A 5 -2.03 -26.58 -30.66
N ASN A 6 -2.96 -27.47 -31.01
CA ASN A 6 -4.32 -27.46 -30.48
C ASN A 6 -4.36 -28.31 -29.21
N ASN A 7 -4.58 -27.72 -28.05
CA ASN A 7 -5.09 -28.47 -26.90
C ASN A 7 -5.79 -27.56 -25.88
N PRO A 8 -7.08 -27.78 -25.63
CA PRO A 8 -7.85 -26.94 -24.74
C PRO A 8 -7.78 -27.50 -23.32
N ILE A 9 -7.07 -26.85 -22.42
CA ILE A 9 -7.25 -27.09 -20.98
C ILE A 9 -7.64 -25.77 -20.33
N HIS A 10 -8.90 -25.66 -19.97
CA HIS A 10 -9.45 -24.68 -19.06
C HIS A 10 -8.68 -24.72 -17.74
N ARG A 11 -7.84 -23.70 -17.52
CA ARG A 11 -7.53 -23.21 -16.18
C ARG A 11 -7.60 -21.69 -16.23
N ARG A 12 -8.58 -21.13 -15.55
CA ARG A 12 -8.65 -19.70 -15.22
C ARG A 12 -7.47 -19.40 -14.29
N GLY A 13 -6.33 -19.10 -14.88
CA GLY A 13 -5.22 -18.45 -14.22
C GLY A 13 -4.93 -17.22 -15.04
N TRP A 14 -5.09 -16.05 -14.44
CA TRP A 14 -4.63 -14.80 -15.01
C TRP A 14 -3.10 -14.86 -15.06
N LEU A 15 -2.57 -15.41 -16.16
CA LEU A 15 -1.17 -15.23 -16.49
C LEU A 15 -1.04 -13.77 -16.92
N PHE A 16 -0.64 -12.89 -16.01
CA PHE A 16 -0.06 -11.62 -16.40
C PHE A 16 1.19 -11.96 -17.20
N LEU A 17 1.07 -11.95 -18.52
CA LEU A 17 2.23 -11.88 -19.42
C LEU A 17 2.93 -10.57 -19.06
N MET A 18 3.99 -10.67 -18.29
CA MET A 18 4.86 -9.53 -18.00
C MET A 18 5.45 -9.10 -19.34
N SER A 19 4.92 -8.02 -19.88
CA SER A 19 5.43 -7.40 -21.09
C SER A 19 6.83 -6.87 -20.81
N THR A 20 7.82 -7.24 -21.62
CA THR A 20 9.20 -6.79 -21.47
C THR A 20 9.46 -5.43 -22.12
N ASP A 21 8.45 -4.86 -22.76
CA ASP A 21 8.47 -3.55 -23.42
C ASP A 21 8.04 -2.38 -22.53
N ARG A 22 7.83 -2.63 -21.22
CA ARG A 22 7.44 -1.63 -20.23
C ARG A 22 8.44 -1.58 -19.09
N TYR A 23 8.65 -0.38 -18.59
CA TYR A 23 9.48 -0.20 -17.40
C TYR A 23 8.83 -0.89 -16.18
N THR A 24 9.64 -1.64 -15.45
CA THR A 24 9.30 -2.20 -14.14
C THR A 24 10.31 -1.74 -13.10
N SER A 25 9.88 -1.57 -11.86
CA SER A 25 10.77 -1.12 -10.80
C SER A 25 11.49 -2.30 -10.15
N PRO A 26 12.84 -2.33 -10.16
CA PRO A 26 13.60 -3.37 -9.45
C PRO A 26 13.36 -3.34 -7.93
N LEU A 27 12.95 -2.21 -7.36
CA LEU A 27 12.55 -2.12 -5.95
C LEU A 27 11.37 -3.03 -5.65
N SER A 28 10.33 -3.00 -6.50
CA SER A 28 9.15 -3.85 -6.33
C SER A 28 9.44 -5.32 -6.65
N GLU A 29 10.22 -5.60 -7.70
CA GLU A 29 10.43 -6.97 -8.20
C GLU A 29 11.43 -7.77 -7.38
N ARG A 30 12.50 -7.11 -6.87
CA ARG A 30 13.65 -7.79 -6.25
C ARG A 30 13.83 -7.50 -4.78
N TYR A 31 13.57 -6.27 -4.34
CA TYR A 31 14.04 -5.79 -3.03
C TYR A 31 12.91 -5.57 -2.03
N ALA A 32 11.73 -5.14 -2.46
CA ALA A 32 10.62 -4.90 -1.55
C ALA A 32 9.99 -6.23 -1.08
N SER A 33 9.75 -6.34 0.22
CA SER A 33 8.93 -7.43 0.75
C SER A 33 7.46 -7.30 0.32
N ARG A 34 6.71 -8.40 0.37
CA ARG A 34 5.26 -8.37 0.07
C ARG A 34 4.49 -7.38 0.94
N GLU A 35 4.87 -7.27 2.21
CA GLU A 35 4.29 -6.31 3.16
C GLU A 35 4.53 -4.87 2.70
N MET A 36 5.75 -4.53 2.29
CA MET A 36 6.08 -3.20 1.78
C MET A 36 5.36 -2.90 0.46
N GLN A 37 5.26 -3.87 -0.44
CA GLN A 37 4.52 -3.72 -1.69
C GLN A 37 3.02 -3.49 -1.44
N PHE A 38 2.44 -4.18 -0.46
CA PHE A 38 1.04 -3.98 -0.09
C PHE A 38 0.81 -2.56 0.46
N ILE A 39 1.69 -2.06 1.34
CA ILE A 39 1.58 -0.70 1.90
C ILE A 39 1.50 0.37 0.80
N PHE A 40 2.21 0.17 -0.33
CA PHE A 40 2.18 1.09 -1.49
C PHE A 40 1.26 0.63 -2.62
N SER A 41 0.39 -0.35 -2.37
CA SER A 41 -0.54 -0.85 -3.39
C SER A 41 -1.75 0.07 -3.59
N GLN A 42 -2.43 -0.12 -4.71
CA GLN A 42 -3.71 0.53 -4.96
C GLN A 42 -4.78 0.12 -3.93
N ASP A 43 -4.78 -1.15 -3.50
CA ASP A 43 -5.73 -1.62 -2.48
C ASP A 43 -5.55 -0.84 -1.19
N MET A 44 -4.34 -0.73 -0.66
CA MET A 44 -4.06 0.07 0.54
C MET A 44 -4.46 1.53 0.36
N LYS A 45 -4.14 2.13 -0.79
CA LYS A 45 -4.50 3.52 -1.12
C LYS A 45 -6.00 3.74 -1.07
N PHE A 46 -6.76 2.97 -1.82
CA PHE A 46 -8.19 3.23 -1.99
C PHE A 46 -9.04 2.73 -0.82
N GLN A 47 -8.63 1.70 -0.11
CA GLN A 47 -9.22 1.34 1.18
C GLN A 47 -9.01 2.46 2.21
N THR A 48 -7.84 3.09 2.22
CA THR A 48 -7.59 4.25 3.10
C THR A 48 -8.47 5.44 2.73
N TRP A 49 -8.70 5.71 1.44
CA TRP A 49 -9.66 6.72 1.02
C TRP A 49 -11.06 6.45 1.56
N ARG A 50 -11.55 5.20 1.47
CA ARG A 50 -12.87 4.82 2.01
C ARG A 50 -12.93 4.99 3.52
N ARG A 51 -11.89 4.61 4.25
CA ARG A 51 -11.79 4.86 5.71
C ARG A 51 -11.88 6.34 6.04
N LEU A 52 -11.18 7.19 5.28
CA LEU A 52 -11.22 8.64 5.48
C LEU A 52 -12.61 9.23 5.16
N TRP A 53 -13.31 8.76 4.14
CA TRP A 53 -14.68 9.17 3.86
C TRP A 53 -15.67 8.72 4.93
N ILE A 54 -15.50 7.53 5.49
CA ILE A 54 -16.30 7.05 6.63
C ILE A 54 -16.05 7.93 7.84
N ALA A 55 -14.80 8.20 8.19
CA ALA A 55 -14.43 9.07 9.31
C ALA A 55 -14.97 10.49 9.14
N LEU A 56 -14.95 11.03 7.92
CA LEU A 56 -15.55 12.31 7.58
C LEU A 56 -17.06 12.31 7.86
N ALA A 57 -17.77 11.32 7.34
CA ALA A 57 -19.22 11.21 7.54
C ALA A 57 -19.62 11.02 9.02
N GLU A 58 -18.83 10.23 9.78
CA GLU A 58 -19.04 10.07 11.22
C GLU A 58 -18.88 11.40 11.97
N THR A 59 -17.81 12.13 11.67
CA THR A 59 -17.52 13.42 12.30
C THR A 59 -18.56 14.49 11.92
N GLU A 60 -18.96 14.54 10.65
CA GLU A 60 -20.00 15.46 10.19
C GLU A 60 -21.36 15.18 10.85
N LYS A 61 -21.69 13.90 11.07
CA LYS A 61 -22.87 13.52 11.85
C LYS A 61 -22.79 13.99 13.29
N GLU A 62 -21.64 13.83 13.95
CA GLU A 62 -21.41 14.31 15.31
C GLU A 62 -21.55 15.83 15.41
N LEU A 63 -21.17 16.56 14.37
CA LEU A 63 -21.33 18.01 14.24
C LEU A 63 -22.79 18.44 13.93
N GLY A 64 -23.70 17.50 13.77
CA GLY A 64 -25.13 17.78 13.58
C GLY A 64 -25.58 17.89 12.10
N LEU A 65 -24.76 17.49 11.14
CA LEU A 65 -25.22 17.39 9.75
C LEU A 65 -26.26 16.26 9.61
N PRO A 66 -27.19 16.34 8.65
CA PRO A 66 -28.27 15.36 8.48
C PRO A 66 -27.76 14.06 7.85
N ILE A 67 -26.78 13.43 8.47
CA ILE A 67 -26.20 12.14 8.07
C ILE A 67 -26.77 11.04 8.97
N THR A 68 -27.32 10.00 8.37
CA THR A 68 -27.94 8.89 9.10
C THR A 68 -26.93 7.79 9.43
N GLN A 69 -27.22 7.00 10.47
CA GLN A 69 -26.39 5.83 10.80
C GLN A 69 -26.42 4.80 9.66
N GLU A 70 -27.57 4.62 9.03
CA GLU A 70 -27.73 3.70 7.91
C GLU A 70 -26.81 4.03 6.72
N GLN A 71 -26.58 5.31 6.44
CA GLN A 71 -25.63 5.74 5.40
C GLN A 71 -24.17 5.38 5.78
N ILE A 72 -23.80 5.59 7.03
CA ILE A 72 -22.46 5.25 7.52
C ILE A 72 -22.25 3.74 7.51
N ASP A 73 -23.24 2.96 7.92
CA ASP A 73 -23.17 1.50 7.95
C ASP A 73 -23.04 0.92 6.53
N GLU A 74 -23.76 1.47 5.56
CA GLU A 74 -23.63 1.13 4.14
C GLU A 74 -22.21 1.40 3.61
N LEU A 75 -21.59 2.54 3.98
CA LEU A 75 -20.20 2.82 3.64
C LEU A 75 -19.23 1.78 4.25
N LYS A 76 -19.44 1.42 5.51
CA LYS A 76 -18.61 0.43 6.19
C LYS A 76 -18.71 -0.97 5.59
N GLU A 77 -19.91 -1.38 5.15
CA GLU A 77 -20.13 -2.65 4.50
C GLU A 77 -19.30 -2.81 3.22
N HIS A 78 -19.10 -1.72 2.49
CA HIS A 78 -18.36 -1.70 1.23
C HIS A 78 -16.95 -1.09 1.36
N LEU A 79 -16.31 -1.20 2.53
CA LEU A 79 -14.98 -0.63 2.77
C LEU A 79 -13.91 -1.27 1.88
N ASP A 80 -13.92 -2.60 1.74
CA ASP A 80 -12.81 -3.37 1.17
C ASP A 80 -13.09 -3.88 -0.27
N ASP A 81 -14.32 -3.92 -0.72
CA ASP A 81 -14.74 -4.47 -2.02
C ASP A 81 -14.72 -3.43 -3.15
N ILE A 82 -13.58 -2.84 -3.41
CA ILE A 82 -13.43 -1.74 -4.37
C ILE A 82 -13.72 -2.21 -5.80
N ASN A 83 -14.67 -1.54 -6.47
CA ASN A 83 -14.96 -1.78 -7.89
C ASN A 83 -14.04 -0.93 -8.79
N TYR A 84 -12.86 -1.46 -9.08
CA TYR A 84 -11.85 -0.80 -9.93
C TYR A 84 -12.32 -0.55 -11.36
N ASP A 85 -13.14 -1.42 -11.91
CA ASP A 85 -13.58 -1.27 -13.31
C ASP A 85 -14.51 -0.08 -13.45
N VAL A 86 -15.48 0.07 -12.55
CA VAL A 86 -16.36 1.25 -12.50
C VAL A 86 -15.57 2.54 -12.30
N ALA A 87 -14.57 2.53 -11.40
CA ALA A 87 -13.71 3.69 -11.17
C ALA A 87 -12.93 4.07 -12.44
N LYS A 88 -12.28 3.10 -13.10
CA LYS A 88 -11.50 3.31 -14.34
C LYS A 88 -12.37 3.84 -15.50
N GLU A 89 -13.55 3.26 -15.71
CA GLU A 89 -14.44 3.73 -16.77
C GLU A 89 -14.93 5.16 -16.48
N ARG A 90 -15.22 5.48 -15.22
CA ARG A 90 -15.59 6.84 -14.84
C ARG A 90 -14.46 7.84 -15.03
N GLU A 91 -13.22 7.44 -14.71
CA GLU A 91 -12.04 8.29 -14.84
C GLU A 91 -11.76 8.69 -16.30
N LYS A 92 -12.03 7.81 -17.27
CA LYS A 92 -11.93 8.16 -18.69
C LYS A 92 -12.82 9.35 -19.07
N ILE A 93 -13.95 9.51 -18.37
CA ILE A 93 -14.93 10.58 -18.62
C ILE A 93 -14.56 11.85 -17.87
N VAL A 94 -14.33 11.73 -16.55
CA VAL A 94 -14.16 12.92 -15.68
C VAL A 94 -12.71 13.36 -15.54
N ARG A 95 -11.73 12.48 -15.89
CA ARG A 95 -10.29 12.71 -15.80
C ARG A 95 -9.85 13.18 -14.42
N HIS A 96 -10.42 12.57 -13.39
CA HIS A 96 -10.17 12.90 -12.00
C HIS A 96 -10.34 11.64 -11.14
N ASP A 97 -9.25 11.17 -10.55
CA ASP A 97 -9.19 9.92 -9.80
C ASP A 97 -10.10 9.90 -8.57
N VAL A 98 -10.02 10.93 -7.71
CA VAL A 98 -10.85 11.00 -6.50
C VAL A 98 -12.34 10.98 -6.85
N MET A 99 -12.78 11.80 -7.82
CA MET A 99 -14.18 11.85 -8.22
C MET A 99 -14.65 10.55 -8.89
N SER A 100 -13.75 9.81 -9.53
CA SER A 100 -14.03 8.50 -10.10
C SER A 100 -14.28 7.45 -9.00
N HIS A 101 -13.49 7.48 -7.95
CA HIS A 101 -13.67 6.61 -6.79
C HIS A 101 -14.88 7.00 -5.94
N VAL A 102 -15.18 8.30 -5.78
CA VAL A 102 -16.44 8.77 -5.16
C VAL A 102 -17.64 8.21 -5.93
N TYR A 103 -17.62 8.29 -7.25
CA TYR A 103 -18.68 7.73 -8.09
C TYR A 103 -18.80 6.21 -7.92
N ALA A 104 -17.68 5.47 -8.02
CA ALA A 104 -17.70 4.01 -7.88
C ALA A 104 -18.20 3.57 -6.50
N TYR A 105 -17.81 4.27 -5.44
CA TYR A 105 -18.29 4.01 -4.09
C TYR A 105 -19.80 4.33 -3.97
N GLY A 106 -20.25 5.44 -4.54
CA GLY A 106 -21.68 5.81 -4.56
C GLY A 106 -22.57 4.87 -5.37
N VAL A 107 -22.01 4.13 -6.35
CA VAL A 107 -22.75 3.06 -7.05
C VAL A 107 -23.00 1.86 -6.12
N GLN A 108 -22.03 1.53 -5.25
CA GLN A 108 -22.19 0.48 -4.26
C GLN A 108 -23.02 0.92 -3.05
N CYS A 109 -22.99 2.22 -2.71
CA CYS A 109 -23.65 2.81 -1.55
C CYS A 109 -24.70 3.86 -1.97
N PRO A 110 -25.84 3.44 -2.53
CA PRO A 110 -26.84 4.38 -3.07
C PRO A 110 -27.45 5.31 -2.02
N LYS A 111 -27.59 4.88 -0.77
CA LYS A 111 -28.12 5.70 0.33
C LYS A 111 -27.10 6.76 0.77
N ALA A 112 -25.83 6.39 0.79
CA ALA A 112 -24.74 7.26 1.21
C ALA A 112 -24.16 8.11 0.08
N LYS A 113 -24.53 7.88 -1.17
CA LYS A 113 -23.96 8.54 -2.36
C LYS A 113 -23.83 10.06 -2.24
N GLY A 114 -24.79 10.72 -1.60
CA GLY A 114 -24.82 12.17 -1.48
C GLY A 114 -23.90 12.74 -0.40
N ILE A 115 -23.37 11.91 0.48
CA ILE A 115 -22.52 12.33 1.61
C ILE A 115 -21.05 11.91 1.45
N ILE A 116 -20.74 11.09 0.46
CA ILE A 116 -19.33 10.71 0.20
C ILE A 116 -18.56 11.97 -0.22
N HIS A 117 -17.48 12.26 0.48
CA HIS A 117 -16.61 13.41 0.19
C HIS A 117 -17.30 14.77 0.39
N LEU A 118 -18.33 14.84 1.22
CA LEU A 118 -19.06 16.08 1.50
C LEU A 118 -18.13 17.13 2.12
N GLY A 119 -18.17 18.35 1.61
CA GLY A 119 -17.37 19.46 2.12
C GLY A 119 -15.84 19.33 2.01
N ALA A 120 -15.32 18.21 1.50
CA ALA A 120 -13.89 17.96 1.41
C ALA A 120 -13.31 18.32 0.04
N THR A 121 -12.01 18.63 0.02
CA THR A 121 -11.23 18.72 -1.22
C THR A 121 -10.57 17.38 -1.55
N SER A 122 -10.14 17.18 -2.81
CA SER A 122 -9.44 15.97 -3.24
C SER A 122 -8.18 15.68 -2.40
N CYS A 123 -7.45 16.70 -1.97
CA CYS A 123 -6.29 16.56 -1.09
C CYS A 123 -6.63 15.99 0.29
N TYR A 124 -7.88 16.06 0.74
CA TYR A 124 -8.27 15.44 2.02
C TYR A 124 -7.93 13.95 2.03
N VAL A 125 -8.33 13.21 1.02
CA VAL A 125 -8.00 11.77 0.94
C VAL A 125 -6.59 11.52 0.41
N GLY A 126 -6.10 12.33 -0.53
CA GLY A 126 -4.76 12.19 -1.10
C GLY A 126 -3.68 12.36 -0.06
N ASP A 127 -3.55 13.54 0.51
CA ASP A 127 -2.45 13.90 1.40
C ASP A 127 -2.49 13.12 2.72
N ASN A 128 -3.69 12.91 3.29
CA ASN A 128 -3.82 12.10 4.50
C ASN A 128 -3.43 10.62 4.25
N THR A 129 -3.79 10.07 3.10
CA THR A 129 -3.39 8.71 2.74
C THR A 129 -1.89 8.60 2.58
N ASP A 130 -1.23 9.56 1.94
CA ASP A 130 0.23 9.55 1.77
C ASP A 130 0.94 9.55 3.13
N ILE A 131 0.47 10.35 4.10
CA ILE A 131 1.03 10.35 5.46
C ILE A 131 0.79 9.02 6.18
N ILE A 132 -0.41 8.43 6.06
CA ILE A 132 -0.72 7.13 6.66
C ILE A 132 0.18 6.04 6.06
N VAL A 133 0.30 5.97 4.74
CA VAL A 133 1.14 5.00 4.04
C VAL A 133 2.61 5.15 4.42
N MET A 134 3.14 6.38 4.45
CA MET A 134 4.52 6.63 4.90
C MET A 134 4.74 6.18 6.34
N ASN A 135 3.81 6.45 7.24
CA ASN A 135 3.91 6.03 8.63
C ASN A 135 3.94 4.50 8.77
N GLU A 136 3.08 3.77 8.05
CA GLU A 136 3.07 2.31 8.06
C GLU A 136 4.37 1.73 7.46
N ALA A 137 4.88 2.33 6.39
CA ALA A 137 6.16 1.94 5.80
C ALA A 137 7.32 2.15 6.77
N LEU A 138 7.37 3.29 7.47
CA LEU A 138 8.39 3.58 8.48
C LEU A 138 8.31 2.64 9.69
N LYS A 139 7.12 2.25 10.13
CA LYS A 139 6.93 1.23 11.18
C LYS A 139 7.54 -0.11 10.76
N LEU A 140 7.33 -0.52 9.50
CA LEU A 140 7.90 -1.76 8.98
C LEU A 140 9.43 -1.69 8.91
N VAL A 141 9.99 -0.58 8.41
CA VAL A 141 11.46 -0.36 8.38
C VAL A 141 12.04 -0.38 9.79
N LYS A 142 11.42 0.34 10.74
CA LYS A 142 11.82 0.35 12.15
C LYS A 142 11.87 -1.07 12.73
N LYS A 143 10.83 -1.89 12.51
CA LYS A 143 10.79 -3.29 12.98
C LYS A 143 11.98 -4.09 12.42
N LYS A 144 12.27 -3.97 11.13
CA LYS A 144 13.39 -4.66 10.50
C LYS A 144 14.75 -4.19 11.04
N LEU A 145 14.90 -2.87 11.24
CA LEU A 145 16.13 -2.29 11.79
C LEU A 145 16.38 -2.77 13.23
N VAL A 146 15.35 -2.82 14.07
CA VAL A 146 15.46 -3.36 15.44
C VAL A 146 15.95 -4.82 15.44
N ASN A 147 15.45 -5.63 14.50
CA ASN A 147 15.92 -7.02 14.36
C ASN A 147 17.40 -7.09 13.96
N VAL A 148 17.85 -6.24 13.02
CA VAL A 148 19.28 -6.17 12.64
C VAL A 148 20.14 -5.76 13.83
N ILE A 149 19.75 -4.75 14.60
CA ILE A 149 20.46 -4.31 15.80
C ILE A 149 20.55 -5.46 16.83
N ALA A 150 19.47 -6.20 17.04
CA ALA A 150 19.45 -7.33 17.96
C ALA A 150 20.42 -8.45 17.54
N GLU A 151 20.47 -8.79 16.25
CA GLU A 151 21.41 -9.80 15.74
C GLU A 151 22.86 -9.32 15.80
N LEU A 152 23.12 -8.06 15.49
CA LEU A 152 24.47 -7.47 15.65
C LEU A 152 24.90 -7.44 17.11
N ALA A 153 24.01 -7.13 18.04
CA ALA A 153 24.32 -7.15 19.48
C ALA A 153 24.71 -8.56 19.96
N LYS A 154 23.98 -9.59 19.52
CA LYS A 154 24.34 -11.00 19.81
C LYS A 154 25.71 -11.37 19.23
N PHE A 155 25.96 -10.97 17.98
CA PHE A 155 27.26 -11.19 17.34
C PHE A 155 28.38 -10.51 18.12
N ALA A 156 28.22 -9.25 18.47
CA ALA A 156 29.21 -8.48 19.22
C ALA A 156 29.51 -9.13 20.59
N ASP A 157 28.47 -9.54 21.34
CA ASP A 157 28.64 -10.20 22.63
C ASP A 157 29.35 -11.57 22.50
N THR A 158 29.03 -12.34 21.46
CA THR A 158 29.63 -13.66 21.21
C THR A 158 31.13 -13.56 20.90
N TYR A 159 31.53 -12.53 20.16
CA TYR A 159 32.90 -12.40 19.66
C TYR A 159 33.69 -11.24 20.29
N LYS A 160 33.21 -10.69 21.41
CA LYS A 160 33.86 -9.55 22.11
C LYS A 160 35.28 -9.81 22.56
N ASP A 161 35.63 -11.08 22.86
CA ASP A 161 36.94 -11.48 23.37
C ASP A 161 37.81 -12.11 22.27
N GLN A 162 37.33 -12.24 21.04
CA GLN A 162 38.09 -12.81 19.93
C GLN A 162 39.00 -11.75 19.32
N PRO A 163 40.34 -11.91 19.44
CA PRO A 163 41.28 -10.94 18.89
C PRO A 163 41.27 -10.96 17.36
N THR A 164 41.44 -9.81 16.77
CA THR A 164 41.64 -9.64 15.33
C THR A 164 42.55 -8.45 15.05
N LEU A 165 43.12 -8.40 13.84
CA LEU A 165 43.95 -7.29 13.38
C LEU A 165 43.13 -6.47 12.38
N ALA A 166 42.91 -5.19 12.69
CA ALA A 166 42.30 -4.27 11.76
C ALA A 166 43.26 -3.90 10.63
N PHE A 167 42.71 -3.64 9.42
CA PHE A 167 43.48 -3.19 8.26
C PHE A 167 42.89 -1.85 7.76
N THR A 168 43.81 -0.97 7.36
CA THR A 168 43.47 0.31 6.70
C THR A 168 44.33 0.48 5.48
N HIS A 169 43.77 0.72 4.31
CA HIS A 169 44.51 0.83 3.03
C HIS A 169 45.44 -0.33 2.77
N PHE A 170 44.99 -1.57 3.02
CA PHE A 170 45.78 -2.81 2.89
C PHE A 170 47.00 -2.90 3.81
N GLN A 171 47.08 -2.04 4.82
CA GLN A 171 48.12 -2.05 5.83
C GLN A 171 47.56 -2.49 7.19
N PRO A 172 48.32 -3.30 7.97
CA PRO A 172 47.95 -3.59 9.34
C PRO A 172 47.82 -2.30 10.15
N ALA A 173 46.68 -2.14 10.84
CA ALA A 173 46.46 -1.03 11.74
C ALA A 173 46.72 -1.47 13.20
N GLN A 174 45.69 -1.52 14.02
CA GLN A 174 45.88 -1.89 15.44
C GLN A 174 45.10 -3.18 15.76
N PRO A 175 45.57 -3.97 16.75
CA PRO A 175 44.79 -5.07 17.31
C PRO A 175 43.46 -4.57 17.90
N THR A 176 42.38 -5.35 17.69
CA THR A 176 41.07 -5.10 18.24
C THR A 176 40.35 -6.45 18.48
N THR A 177 39.09 -6.46 18.76
CA THR A 177 38.25 -7.67 18.80
C THR A 177 37.22 -7.68 17.68
N VAL A 178 36.72 -8.87 17.36
CA VAL A 178 35.70 -9.04 16.31
C VAL A 178 34.35 -8.46 16.73
N GLY A 179 33.94 -8.63 17.98
CA GLY A 179 32.72 -8.06 18.56
C GLY A 179 32.91 -6.61 18.94
#